data_46a170b2e2d90b494e49c2d08f6f861e
#
_entry.id   46a170b2e2d90b494e49c2d08f6f861e
#
_cell.length_a   1.000
_cell.length_b   1.000
_cell.length_c   1.000
_cell.angle_alpha   90.00
_cell.angle_beta   90.00
_cell.angle_gamma   90.00
#
_symmetry.space_group_name_H-M   'P 1'
#
loop_
_entity.id
_entity.type
_entity.pdbx_description
1 polymer ?
#
loop_
_entity_poly.entity_id
_entity_poly.type
_entity_poly.pdbx_seq_one_letter_code
_entity_poly.pdbx_strand_id
1 'polypeptide(L)'
;MSGRIRLLISEAWSSVTANVSTTFAAVITVLISMFLLGLLIALGTWLLSYSDHVKKGVEVKVYFASGTTQAQEAAVGHRLRSDPRVKPGGVTFISKAEALRIEKKKYPQYYANVPANPLPDAWQVRLKKAEDAPVLGREIQRDVHSSPGSWPGVNDVKWGAETTKRVLSVAKWISITFLVAIVLLVIAATLLIANTIRLSIFARRREIEVMKLVGATNWFVRGPFMLEGLLQGLVGALMAVILLILGKTVALPHVLTNLHGGSDVHALPFALNALLLIVAGLLLGAAGSGLTLRRFLQV
;
A
#
# COMPACT_ATOMS: atom_id res chain seq x y z
N MET A 1 -17.85 40.65 4.22
CA MET A 1 -17.40 39.37 3.61
C MET A 1 -18.44 38.27 3.67
N SER A 2 -19.30 38.18 4.67
CA SER A 2 -20.33 37.14 4.83
C SER A 2 -21.40 37.08 3.73
N GLY A 3 -21.89 38.23 3.22
CA GLY A 3 -22.93 38.27 2.20
C GLY A 3 -22.53 37.70 0.83
N ARG A 4 -21.28 37.89 0.41
CA ARG A 4 -20.76 37.36 -0.87
C ARG A 4 -20.59 35.82 -0.86
N ILE A 5 -20.14 35.28 0.28
CA ILE A 5 -19.99 33.83 0.46
C ILE A 5 -21.37 33.16 0.49
N ARG A 6 -22.33 33.76 1.17
CA ARG A 6 -23.71 33.23 1.24
C ARG A 6 -24.40 33.22 -0.13
N LEU A 7 -24.15 34.24 -0.95
CA LEU A 7 -24.64 34.34 -2.32
C LEU A 7 -24.01 33.27 -3.24
N LEU A 8 -22.70 33.04 -3.15
CA LEU A 8 -22.01 32.02 -3.90
C LEU A 8 -22.47 30.59 -3.51
N ILE A 9 -22.70 30.34 -2.22
CA ILE A 9 -23.22 29.05 -1.74
C ILE A 9 -24.68 28.85 -2.21
N SER A 10 -25.54 29.86 -2.14
CA SER A 10 -26.92 29.74 -2.63
C SER A 10 -27.00 29.54 -4.13
N GLU A 11 -26.13 30.18 -4.89
CA GLU A 11 -26.02 29.99 -6.35
C GLU A 11 -25.49 28.59 -6.70
N ALA A 12 -24.47 28.12 -6.02
CA ALA A 12 -23.96 26.73 -6.19
C ALA A 12 -25.05 25.69 -5.85
N TRP A 13 -25.84 25.91 -4.79
CA TRP A 13 -26.97 25.06 -4.44
C TRP A 13 -28.07 25.07 -5.48
N SER A 14 -28.45 26.26 -5.99
CA SER A 14 -29.40 26.42 -7.08
C SER A 14 -28.92 25.73 -8.37
N SER A 15 -27.60 25.75 -8.63
CA SER A 15 -26.99 25.06 -9.77
C SER A 15 -27.15 23.54 -9.69
N VAL A 16 -26.86 22.98 -8.50
CA VAL A 16 -27.02 21.56 -8.23
C VAL A 16 -28.49 21.12 -8.38
N THR A 17 -29.45 21.94 -7.93
CA THR A 17 -30.89 21.62 -8.01
C THR A 17 -31.47 21.80 -9.40
N ALA A 18 -30.90 22.68 -10.22
CA ALA A 18 -31.37 22.90 -11.60
C ALA A 18 -30.99 21.73 -12.54
N ASN A 19 -29.89 21.00 -12.27
CA ASN A 19 -29.41 19.91 -13.09
C ASN A 19 -29.12 18.64 -12.24
N VAL A 20 -30.14 18.22 -11.46
CA VAL A 20 -29.99 17.09 -10.50
C VAL A 20 -29.45 15.83 -11.17
N SER A 21 -29.90 15.48 -12.37
CA SER A 21 -29.49 14.25 -13.05
C SER A 21 -28.00 14.21 -13.38
N THR A 22 -27.46 15.31 -13.93
CA THR A 22 -26.04 15.39 -14.30
C THR A 22 -25.13 15.52 -13.09
N THR A 23 -25.55 16.30 -12.08
CA THR A 23 -24.82 16.45 -10.83
C THR A 23 -24.79 15.14 -10.05
N PHE A 24 -25.91 14.41 -9.99
CA PHE A 24 -25.99 13.11 -9.34
C PHE A 24 -25.08 12.08 -10.01
N ALA A 25 -25.10 12.01 -11.35
CA ALA A 25 -24.20 11.14 -12.10
C ALA A 25 -22.73 11.47 -11.83
N ALA A 26 -22.36 12.76 -11.78
CA ALA A 26 -21.00 13.18 -11.47
C ALA A 26 -20.59 12.79 -10.04
N VAL A 27 -21.44 13.06 -9.05
CA VAL A 27 -21.17 12.70 -7.64
C VAL A 27 -21.02 11.19 -7.48
N ILE A 28 -21.88 10.36 -8.10
CA ILE A 28 -21.74 8.90 -8.06
C ILE A 28 -20.41 8.46 -8.67
N THR A 29 -20.03 9.03 -9.80
CA THR A 29 -18.77 8.65 -10.45
C THR A 29 -17.56 9.05 -9.61
N VAL A 30 -17.57 10.26 -9.02
CA VAL A 30 -16.53 10.69 -8.07
C VAL A 30 -16.51 9.78 -6.84
N LEU A 31 -17.67 9.41 -6.29
CA LEU A 31 -17.81 8.47 -5.18
C LEU A 31 -17.15 7.14 -5.51
N ILE A 32 -17.50 6.53 -6.66
CA ILE A 32 -16.92 5.24 -7.07
C ILE A 32 -15.40 5.37 -7.23
N SER A 33 -14.93 6.43 -7.89
CA SER A 33 -13.50 6.66 -8.08
C SER A 33 -12.76 6.86 -6.74
N MET A 34 -13.33 7.64 -5.81
CA MET A 34 -12.74 7.87 -4.48
C MET A 34 -12.81 6.61 -3.60
N PHE A 35 -13.88 5.84 -3.69
CA PHE A 35 -14.02 4.58 -2.98
C PHE A 35 -12.96 3.56 -3.44
N LEU A 36 -12.81 3.37 -4.76
CA LEU A 36 -11.80 2.50 -5.32
C LEU A 36 -10.39 2.99 -4.98
N LEU A 37 -10.14 4.29 -5.04
CA LEU A 37 -8.87 4.90 -4.66
C LEU A 37 -8.55 4.62 -3.19
N GLY A 38 -9.50 4.83 -2.28
CA GLY A 38 -9.33 4.55 -0.87
C GLY A 38 -9.11 3.06 -0.56
N LEU A 39 -9.81 2.18 -1.27
CA LEU A 39 -9.60 0.73 -1.18
C LEU A 39 -8.21 0.33 -1.66
N LEU A 40 -7.76 0.88 -2.80
CA LEU A 40 -6.43 0.62 -3.35
C LEU A 40 -5.31 1.15 -2.43
N ILE A 41 -5.47 2.32 -1.80
CA ILE A 41 -4.53 2.84 -0.81
C ILE A 41 -4.47 1.91 0.40
N ALA A 42 -5.62 1.48 0.93
CA ALA A 42 -5.68 0.60 2.08
C ALA A 42 -5.04 -0.77 1.79
N LEU A 43 -5.39 -1.40 0.67
CA LEU A 43 -4.83 -2.69 0.25
C LEU A 43 -3.34 -2.57 -0.11
N GLY A 44 -2.94 -1.50 -0.79
CA GLY A 44 -1.55 -1.26 -1.16
C GLY A 44 -0.65 -1.09 0.07
N THR A 45 -1.07 -0.30 1.04
CA THR A 45 -0.32 -0.11 2.29
C THR A 45 -0.28 -1.37 3.15
N TRP A 46 -1.37 -2.15 3.18
CA TRP A 46 -1.40 -3.45 3.83
C TRP A 46 -0.41 -4.43 3.17
N LEU A 47 -0.40 -4.49 1.84
CA LEU A 47 0.52 -5.35 1.08
C LEU A 47 1.99 -4.98 1.32
N LEU A 48 2.31 -3.69 1.36
CA LEU A 48 3.65 -3.21 1.69
C LEU A 48 4.05 -3.61 3.12
N SER A 49 3.17 -3.44 4.09
CA SER A 49 3.39 -3.87 5.48
C SER A 49 3.58 -5.40 5.58
N TYR A 50 2.77 -6.17 4.86
CA TYR A 50 2.92 -7.62 4.79
C TYR A 50 4.26 -8.02 4.16
N SER A 51 4.65 -7.39 3.07
CA SER A 51 5.95 -7.60 2.42
C SER A 51 7.12 -7.31 3.39
N ASP A 52 7.03 -6.23 4.15
CA ASP A 52 8.05 -5.87 5.14
C ASP A 52 8.08 -6.86 6.33
N HIS A 53 6.92 -7.37 6.73
CA HIS A 53 6.84 -8.44 7.74
C HIS A 53 7.53 -9.72 7.24
N VAL A 54 7.25 -10.14 6.00
CA VAL A 54 7.92 -11.29 5.37
C VAL A 54 9.43 -11.07 5.27
N LYS A 55 9.88 -9.87 4.89
CA LYS A 55 11.31 -9.52 4.83
C LYS A 55 12.00 -9.65 6.19
N LYS A 56 11.35 -9.22 7.28
CA LYS A 56 11.89 -9.32 8.64
C LYS A 56 12.08 -10.77 9.09
N GLY A 57 11.30 -11.71 8.55
CA GLY A 57 11.38 -13.14 8.79
C GLY A 57 12.43 -13.87 7.94
N VAL A 58 13.10 -13.17 7.00
CA VAL A 58 14.14 -13.81 6.17
C VAL A 58 15.41 -14.01 6.96
N GLU A 59 15.78 -15.27 7.09
CA GLU A 59 16.96 -15.72 7.84
C GLU A 59 17.80 -16.62 6.95
N VAL A 60 19.13 -16.57 7.16
CA VAL A 60 20.06 -17.54 6.60
C VAL A 60 20.33 -18.58 7.68
N LYS A 61 20.07 -19.84 7.39
CA LYS A 61 20.37 -20.98 8.28
C LYS A 61 21.59 -21.72 7.75
N VAL A 62 22.64 -21.77 8.56
CA VAL A 62 23.89 -22.47 8.26
C VAL A 62 23.90 -23.76 9.08
N TYR A 63 23.74 -24.89 8.40
CA TYR A 63 23.62 -26.20 9.00
C TYR A 63 24.97 -26.89 9.08
N PHE A 64 25.22 -27.58 10.21
CA PHE A 64 26.44 -28.32 10.46
C PHE A 64 26.32 -29.80 10.10
N ALA A 65 27.45 -30.42 9.75
CA ALA A 65 27.55 -31.85 9.60
C ALA A 65 27.51 -32.56 10.97
N SER A 66 27.05 -33.81 10.98
CA SER A 66 27.10 -34.61 12.17
C SER A 66 28.57 -34.83 12.62
N GLY A 67 28.84 -34.54 13.89
CA GLY A 67 30.21 -34.67 14.43
C GLY A 67 31.04 -33.37 14.37
N THR A 68 30.46 -32.23 13.97
CA THR A 68 31.13 -30.93 14.06
C THR A 68 31.46 -30.62 15.53
N THR A 69 32.67 -30.13 15.78
CA THR A 69 33.10 -29.75 17.12
C THR A 69 32.60 -28.38 17.53
N GLN A 70 32.40 -28.14 18.83
CA GLN A 70 31.98 -26.86 19.35
C GLN A 70 32.93 -25.71 18.98
N ALA A 71 34.25 -26.02 18.85
CA ALA A 71 35.23 -25.03 18.40
C ALA A 71 34.98 -24.58 16.94
N GLN A 72 34.60 -25.50 16.05
CA GLN A 72 34.26 -25.21 14.66
C GLN A 72 32.97 -24.40 14.58
N GLU A 73 31.96 -24.76 15.35
CA GLU A 73 30.70 -24.01 15.42
C GLU A 73 30.92 -22.56 15.91
N ALA A 74 31.78 -22.40 16.94
CA ALA A 74 32.14 -21.10 17.48
C ALA A 74 32.90 -20.23 16.46
N ALA A 75 33.84 -20.83 15.71
CA ALA A 75 34.59 -20.14 14.66
C ALA A 75 33.67 -19.63 13.54
N VAL A 76 32.73 -20.45 13.08
CA VAL A 76 31.71 -20.05 12.11
C VAL A 76 30.81 -18.94 12.67
N GLY A 77 30.36 -19.07 13.91
CA GLY A 77 29.55 -18.05 14.58
C GLY A 77 30.28 -16.72 14.73
N HIS A 78 31.58 -16.72 15.00
CA HIS A 78 32.38 -15.48 15.06
C HIS A 78 32.48 -14.83 13.68
N ARG A 79 32.76 -15.60 12.64
CA ARG A 79 32.83 -15.11 11.26
C ARG A 79 31.49 -14.49 10.80
N LEU A 80 30.37 -15.14 11.12
CA LEU A 80 29.03 -14.62 10.81
C LEU A 80 28.72 -13.31 11.54
N ARG A 81 29.16 -13.15 12.80
CA ARG A 81 28.97 -11.90 13.57
C ARG A 81 29.80 -10.73 13.04
N SER A 82 30.94 -11.00 12.42
CA SER A 82 31.83 -9.99 11.84
C SER A 82 31.40 -9.51 10.45
N ASP A 83 30.44 -10.18 9.80
CA ASP A 83 29.92 -9.76 8.50
C ASP A 83 29.08 -8.46 8.64
N PRO A 84 29.42 -7.40 7.88
CA PRO A 84 28.72 -6.10 7.97
C PRO A 84 27.24 -6.14 7.58
N ARG A 85 26.82 -7.16 6.83
CA ARG A 85 25.43 -7.38 6.42
C ARG A 85 24.57 -7.95 7.53
N VAL A 86 25.18 -8.57 8.54
CA VAL A 86 24.49 -9.20 9.65
C VAL A 86 24.06 -8.15 10.68
N LYS A 87 22.84 -8.31 11.19
CA LYS A 87 22.31 -7.44 12.23
C LYS A 87 23.05 -7.68 13.55
N PRO A 88 23.43 -6.63 14.32
CA PRO A 88 23.99 -6.80 15.65
C PRO A 88 23.08 -7.67 16.53
N GLY A 89 23.64 -8.74 17.15
CA GLY A 89 22.86 -9.73 17.90
C GLY A 89 21.98 -10.67 17.05
N GLY A 90 22.08 -10.61 15.72
CA GLY A 90 21.27 -11.42 14.80
C GLY A 90 21.77 -12.83 14.53
N VAL A 91 22.85 -13.27 15.19
CA VAL A 91 23.40 -14.63 15.04
C VAL A 91 23.03 -15.45 16.26
N THR A 92 22.13 -16.39 16.10
CA THR A 92 21.61 -17.25 17.18
C THR A 92 21.93 -18.70 16.88
N PHE A 93 22.50 -19.43 17.85
CA PHE A 93 22.73 -20.87 17.75
C PHE A 93 21.43 -21.61 18.06
N ILE A 94 21.08 -22.57 17.23
CA ILE A 94 19.94 -23.45 17.42
C ILE A 94 20.48 -24.90 17.45
N SER A 95 20.45 -25.51 18.63
CA SER A 95 20.83 -26.91 18.75
C SER A 95 19.78 -27.81 18.07
N LYS A 96 20.20 -29.00 17.68
CA LYS A 96 19.32 -30.04 17.13
C LYS A 96 18.08 -30.30 18.00
N ALA A 97 18.23 -30.25 19.32
CA ALA A 97 17.12 -30.43 20.26
C ALA A 97 16.13 -29.26 20.20
N GLU A 98 16.63 -28.03 20.18
CA GLU A 98 15.83 -26.82 20.04
C GLU A 98 15.15 -26.76 18.67
N ALA A 99 15.87 -27.11 17.60
CA ALA A 99 15.32 -27.20 16.25
C ALA A 99 14.11 -28.16 16.21
N LEU A 100 14.24 -29.35 16.81
CA LEU A 100 13.11 -30.29 16.87
C LEU A 100 11.93 -29.75 17.68
N ARG A 101 12.20 -29.04 18.79
CA ARG A 101 11.15 -28.43 19.60
C ARG A 101 10.36 -27.36 18.79
N ILE A 102 11.08 -26.54 18.03
CA ILE A 102 10.49 -25.49 17.16
C ILE A 102 9.65 -26.14 16.06
N GLU A 103 10.20 -27.13 15.35
CA GLU A 103 9.53 -27.79 14.25
C GLU A 103 8.32 -28.63 14.70
N LYS A 104 8.38 -29.29 15.85
CA LYS A 104 7.22 -29.97 16.47
C LYS A 104 6.08 -29.01 16.79
N LYS A 105 6.39 -27.80 17.27
CA LYS A 105 5.39 -26.78 17.56
C LYS A 105 4.76 -26.24 16.27
N LYS A 106 5.54 -26.10 15.21
CA LYS A 106 5.10 -25.51 13.93
C LYS A 106 4.36 -26.50 13.04
N TYR A 107 4.82 -27.75 13.05
CA TYR A 107 4.31 -28.83 12.19
C TYR A 107 4.11 -30.12 12.99
N PRO A 108 3.18 -30.16 13.96
CA PRO A 108 3.00 -31.31 14.85
C PRO A 108 2.72 -32.60 14.07
N GLN A 109 1.98 -32.52 12.96
CA GLN A 109 1.64 -33.71 12.16
C GLN A 109 2.84 -34.41 11.52
N TYR A 110 3.93 -33.70 11.24
CA TYR A 110 5.13 -34.29 10.61
C TYR A 110 6.16 -34.81 11.62
N TYR A 111 6.19 -34.22 12.83
CA TYR A 111 7.23 -34.49 13.83
C TYR A 111 6.72 -35.21 15.09
N ALA A 112 5.41 -35.58 15.14
CA ALA A 112 4.81 -36.23 16.31
C ALA A 112 5.47 -37.61 16.62
N ASN A 113 5.74 -38.40 15.56
CA ASN A 113 6.19 -39.81 15.66
C ASN A 113 7.60 -40.02 15.07
N VAL A 114 8.48 -39.03 15.12
CA VAL A 114 9.85 -39.18 14.60
C VAL A 114 10.71 -39.89 15.66
N PRO A 115 11.22 -41.10 15.38
CA PRO A 115 11.91 -41.93 16.39
C PRO A 115 13.28 -41.36 16.75
N ALA A 116 13.96 -40.67 15.86
CA ALA A 116 15.24 -40.01 16.11
C ALA A 116 15.22 -38.60 15.52
N ASN A 117 15.89 -37.65 16.17
CA ASN A 117 15.98 -36.29 15.69
C ASN A 117 16.81 -36.19 14.38
N PRO A 118 16.21 -35.91 13.22
CA PRO A 118 16.94 -35.81 11.96
C PRO A 118 17.54 -34.41 11.72
N LEU A 119 17.28 -33.47 12.62
CA LEU A 119 17.70 -32.08 12.42
C LEU A 119 19.13 -31.87 12.94
N PRO A 120 19.99 -31.20 12.18
CA PRO A 120 21.33 -30.82 12.60
C PRO A 120 21.33 -29.54 13.47
N ASP A 121 22.47 -29.28 14.09
CA ASP A 121 22.76 -28.00 14.71
C ASP A 121 22.92 -26.93 13.63
N ALA A 122 22.54 -25.68 13.93
CA ALA A 122 22.58 -24.62 12.97
C ALA A 122 22.83 -23.24 13.59
N TRP A 123 23.49 -22.36 12.84
CA TRP A 123 23.43 -20.92 13.09
C TRP A 123 22.29 -20.31 12.30
N GLN A 124 21.43 -19.60 13.00
CA GLN A 124 20.39 -18.76 12.42
C GLN A 124 20.87 -17.32 12.37
N VAL A 125 20.90 -16.74 11.17
CA VAL A 125 21.49 -15.43 10.90
C VAL A 125 20.42 -14.49 10.37
N ARG A 126 20.18 -13.41 11.11
CA ARG A 126 19.31 -12.29 10.69
C ARG A 126 20.14 -11.20 10.07
N LEU A 127 19.73 -10.76 8.90
CA LEU A 127 20.43 -9.73 8.15
C LEU A 127 19.80 -8.35 8.37
N LYS A 128 20.57 -7.30 8.10
CA LYS A 128 20.06 -5.92 8.10
C LYS A 128 19.06 -5.70 6.98
N LYS A 129 19.32 -6.30 5.80
CA LYS A 129 18.45 -6.26 4.62
C LYS A 129 18.15 -7.68 4.16
N ALA A 130 16.88 -7.99 3.92
CA ALA A 130 16.46 -9.31 3.45
C ALA A 130 17.04 -9.66 2.07
N GLU A 131 17.28 -8.64 1.26
CA GLU A 131 17.85 -8.77 -0.09
C GLU A 131 19.29 -9.32 -0.07
N ASP A 132 20.01 -9.19 1.04
CA ASP A 132 21.38 -9.70 1.20
C ASP A 132 21.42 -11.21 1.51
N ALA A 133 20.29 -11.81 1.92
CA ALA A 133 20.24 -13.22 2.29
C ALA A 133 20.63 -14.18 1.13
N PRO A 134 20.15 -13.98 -0.10
CA PRO A 134 20.59 -14.80 -1.24
C PRO A 134 22.06 -14.57 -1.61
N VAL A 135 22.61 -13.41 -1.33
CA VAL A 135 24.01 -13.08 -1.65
C VAL A 135 24.92 -13.80 -0.64
N LEU A 136 24.66 -13.59 0.65
CA LEU A 136 25.41 -14.23 1.72
C LEU A 136 25.29 -15.76 1.64
N GLY A 137 24.08 -16.29 1.47
CA GLY A 137 23.85 -17.73 1.39
C GLY A 137 24.60 -18.40 0.25
N ARG A 138 24.57 -17.80 -0.96
CA ARG A 138 25.30 -18.31 -2.12
C ARG A 138 26.83 -18.18 -1.94
N GLU A 139 27.30 -17.14 -1.30
CA GLU A 139 28.70 -16.93 -1.01
C GLU A 139 29.22 -18.05 -0.08
N ILE A 140 28.52 -18.27 1.05
CA ILE A 140 28.90 -19.35 1.98
C ILE A 140 28.80 -20.70 1.28
N GLN A 141 27.74 -20.99 0.54
CA GLN A 141 27.58 -22.27 -0.16
C GLN A 141 28.66 -22.51 -1.22
N ARG A 142 29.05 -21.47 -1.94
CA ARG A 142 30.18 -21.54 -2.90
C ARG A 142 31.49 -21.84 -2.18
N ASP A 143 31.77 -21.10 -1.10
CA ASP A 143 33.00 -21.25 -0.33
C ASP A 143 33.11 -22.64 0.30
N VAL A 144 32.00 -23.20 0.79
CA VAL A 144 31.96 -24.60 1.32
C VAL A 144 32.38 -25.59 0.25
N HIS A 145 31.97 -25.38 -1.01
CA HIS A 145 32.28 -26.32 -2.09
C HIS A 145 33.63 -26.08 -2.75
N SER A 146 34.09 -24.84 -2.84
CA SER A 146 35.31 -24.48 -3.57
C SER A 146 36.56 -24.39 -2.68
N SER A 147 36.42 -24.20 -1.39
CA SER A 147 37.52 -24.00 -0.44
C SER A 147 37.27 -24.79 0.84
N PRO A 148 37.56 -26.13 0.83
CA PRO A 148 37.39 -26.97 2.01
C PRO A 148 38.16 -26.38 3.20
N GLY A 149 37.45 -26.12 4.31
CA GLY A 149 38.01 -25.54 5.53
C GLY A 149 37.75 -24.04 5.73
N SER A 150 37.27 -23.33 4.73
CA SER A 150 36.86 -21.91 4.88
C SER A 150 35.68 -21.75 5.85
N TRP A 151 34.77 -22.73 5.85
CA TRP A 151 33.62 -22.84 6.76
C TRP A 151 33.61 -24.20 7.45
N PRO A 152 34.41 -24.38 8.52
CA PRO A 152 34.64 -25.70 9.13
C PRO A 152 33.34 -26.30 9.68
N GLY A 153 33.04 -27.53 9.30
CA GLY A 153 31.87 -28.27 9.75
C GLY A 153 30.53 -27.85 9.12
N VAL A 154 30.49 -26.85 8.25
CA VAL A 154 29.28 -26.49 7.55
C VAL A 154 28.97 -27.47 6.43
N ASN A 155 27.76 -28.02 6.43
CA ASN A 155 27.26 -28.98 5.45
C ASN A 155 26.34 -28.37 4.42
N ASP A 156 25.42 -27.50 4.85
CA ASP A 156 24.41 -26.92 3.98
C ASP A 156 24.02 -25.50 4.45
N VAL A 157 23.60 -24.67 3.53
CA VAL A 157 23.14 -23.33 3.83
C VAL A 157 21.80 -23.10 3.17
N LYS A 158 20.79 -22.79 3.97
CA LYS A 158 19.46 -22.48 3.47
C LYS A 158 19.10 -21.04 3.77
N TRP A 159 18.67 -20.37 2.75
CA TRP A 159 18.08 -19.04 2.84
C TRP A 159 16.73 -19.08 2.13
N GLY A 160 15.73 -18.44 2.67
CA GLY A 160 14.37 -18.41 2.10
C GLY A 160 14.25 -17.71 0.74
N ALA A 161 15.27 -17.87 -0.14
CA ALA A 161 15.49 -17.07 -1.32
C ALA A 161 14.39 -17.21 -2.39
N GLU A 162 13.94 -18.42 -2.66
CA GLU A 162 12.97 -18.63 -3.75
C GLU A 162 11.58 -18.14 -3.36
N THR A 163 11.10 -18.52 -2.19
CA THR A 163 9.79 -18.08 -1.68
C THR A 163 9.77 -16.58 -1.45
N THR A 164 10.84 -16.05 -0.84
CA THR A 164 10.93 -14.60 -0.58
C THR A 164 11.02 -13.79 -1.87
N LYS A 165 11.85 -14.19 -2.85
CA LYS A 165 11.91 -13.50 -4.15
C LYS A 165 10.58 -13.53 -4.88
N ARG A 166 9.88 -14.67 -4.88
CA ARG A 166 8.57 -14.80 -5.52
C ARG A 166 7.55 -13.89 -4.85
N VAL A 167 7.46 -13.89 -3.51
CA VAL A 167 6.56 -13.01 -2.74
C VAL A 167 6.87 -11.53 -3.00
N LEU A 168 8.15 -11.13 -2.93
CA LEU A 168 8.55 -9.75 -3.18
C LEU A 168 8.30 -9.30 -4.63
N SER A 169 8.55 -10.20 -5.60
CA SER A 169 8.27 -9.90 -7.00
C SER A 169 6.77 -9.71 -7.24
N VAL A 170 5.93 -10.60 -6.72
CA VAL A 170 4.47 -10.50 -6.81
C VAL A 170 3.98 -9.22 -6.13
N ALA A 171 4.46 -8.92 -4.92
CA ALA A 171 4.11 -7.68 -4.21
C ALA A 171 4.49 -6.42 -5.00
N LYS A 172 5.67 -6.42 -5.65
CA LYS A 172 6.10 -5.31 -6.51
C LYS A 172 5.17 -5.12 -7.70
N TRP A 173 4.83 -6.20 -8.42
CA TRP A 173 3.92 -6.11 -9.57
C TRP A 173 2.53 -5.65 -9.18
N ILE A 174 1.99 -6.15 -8.07
CA ILE A 174 0.69 -5.71 -7.52
C ILE A 174 0.75 -4.22 -7.18
N SER A 175 1.82 -3.75 -6.51
CA SER A 175 2.00 -2.33 -6.17
C SER A 175 2.07 -1.43 -7.41
N ILE A 176 2.76 -1.86 -8.47
CA ILE A 176 2.81 -1.12 -9.74
C ILE A 176 1.42 -1.07 -10.39
N THR A 177 0.71 -2.20 -10.42
CA THR A 177 -0.65 -2.26 -10.98
C THR A 177 -1.60 -1.34 -10.21
N PHE A 178 -1.51 -1.32 -8.87
CA PHE A 178 -2.30 -0.40 -8.05
C PHE A 178 -1.96 1.06 -8.32
N LEU A 179 -0.69 1.40 -8.45
CA LEU A 179 -0.27 2.76 -8.79
C LEU A 179 -0.83 3.21 -10.14
N VAL A 180 -0.74 2.36 -11.17
CA VAL A 180 -1.32 2.64 -12.49
C VAL A 180 -2.84 2.81 -12.41
N ALA A 181 -3.53 1.93 -11.67
CA ALA A 181 -4.96 2.02 -11.47
C ALA A 181 -5.36 3.33 -10.76
N ILE A 182 -4.63 3.74 -9.73
CA ILE A 182 -4.83 5.01 -9.03
C ILE A 182 -4.70 6.19 -9.99
N VAL A 183 -3.64 6.23 -10.80
CA VAL A 183 -3.42 7.31 -11.78
C VAL A 183 -4.56 7.37 -12.79
N LEU A 184 -5.00 6.22 -13.32
CA LEU A 184 -6.12 6.16 -14.27
C LEU A 184 -7.44 6.63 -13.64
N LEU A 185 -7.73 6.23 -12.39
CA LEU A 185 -8.91 6.69 -11.65
C LEU A 185 -8.90 8.19 -11.40
N VAL A 186 -7.76 8.76 -11.03
CA VAL A 186 -7.58 10.21 -10.83
C VAL A 186 -7.85 10.96 -12.14
N ILE A 187 -7.29 10.49 -13.25
CA ILE A 187 -7.53 11.10 -14.58
C ILE A 187 -9.01 10.99 -14.94
N ALA A 188 -9.62 9.82 -14.81
CA ALA A 188 -11.03 9.60 -15.14
C ALA A 188 -11.95 10.50 -14.31
N ALA A 189 -11.74 10.57 -12.98
CA ALA A 189 -12.52 11.44 -12.09
C ALA A 189 -12.38 12.92 -12.50
N THR A 190 -11.15 13.37 -12.78
CA THR A 190 -10.90 14.76 -13.21
C THR A 190 -11.62 15.09 -14.51
N LEU A 191 -11.55 14.19 -15.51
CA LEU A 191 -12.22 14.36 -16.80
C LEU A 191 -13.75 14.41 -16.67
N LEU A 192 -14.31 13.58 -15.76
CA LEU A 192 -15.75 13.57 -15.52
C LEU A 192 -16.24 14.84 -14.84
N ILE A 193 -15.53 15.33 -13.82
CA ILE A 193 -15.83 16.63 -13.22
C ILE A 193 -15.72 17.73 -14.28
N ALA A 194 -14.65 17.73 -15.07
CA ALA A 194 -14.44 18.70 -16.13
C ALA A 194 -15.60 18.69 -17.15
N ASN A 195 -16.06 17.50 -17.55
CA ASN A 195 -17.18 17.37 -18.48
C ASN A 195 -18.51 17.87 -17.88
N THR A 196 -18.76 17.57 -16.60
CA THR A 196 -19.97 18.06 -15.89
C THR A 196 -19.97 19.57 -15.79
N ILE A 197 -18.84 20.18 -15.41
CA ILE A 197 -18.70 21.65 -15.37
C ILE A 197 -18.87 22.26 -16.75
N ARG A 198 -18.33 21.63 -17.80
CA ARG A 198 -18.55 22.07 -19.18
C ARG A 198 -20.04 22.12 -19.55
N LEU A 199 -20.79 21.05 -19.22
CA LEU A 199 -22.22 20.97 -19.45
C LEU A 199 -22.98 22.05 -18.66
N SER A 200 -22.60 22.31 -17.41
CA SER A 200 -23.16 23.35 -16.55
C SER A 200 -22.94 24.76 -17.16
N ILE A 201 -21.71 25.05 -17.62
CA ILE A 201 -21.39 26.30 -18.31
C ILE A 201 -22.25 26.44 -19.58
N PHE A 202 -22.38 25.39 -20.38
CA PHE A 202 -23.14 25.44 -21.62
C PHE A 202 -24.63 25.66 -21.36
N ALA A 203 -25.20 25.05 -20.35
CA ALA A 203 -26.60 25.24 -19.95
C ALA A 203 -26.93 26.69 -19.55
N ARG A 204 -25.92 27.39 -18.94
CA ARG A 204 -26.08 28.79 -18.47
C ARG A 204 -25.38 29.83 -19.34
N ARG A 205 -25.06 29.52 -20.59
CA ARG A 205 -24.29 30.40 -21.47
C ARG A 205 -24.91 31.78 -21.65
N ARG A 206 -26.24 31.87 -21.77
CA ARG A 206 -26.96 33.14 -21.93
C ARG A 206 -26.85 34.04 -20.69
N GLU A 207 -26.93 33.45 -19.50
CA GLU A 207 -26.76 34.17 -18.23
C GLU A 207 -25.34 34.73 -18.12
N ILE A 208 -24.32 33.92 -18.53
CA ILE A 208 -22.90 34.31 -18.53
C ILE A 208 -22.67 35.47 -19.51
N GLU A 209 -23.28 35.43 -20.71
CA GLU A 209 -23.20 36.50 -21.70
C GLU A 209 -23.77 37.83 -21.16
N VAL A 210 -24.94 37.78 -20.54
CA VAL A 210 -25.56 38.97 -19.92
C VAL A 210 -24.68 39.51 -18.79
N MET A 211 -24.17 38.66 -17.91
CA MET A 211 -23.26 39.07 -16.81
C MET A 211 -22.01 39.77 -17.36
N LYS A 212 -21.42 39.26 -18.44
CA LYS A 212 -20.25 39.89 -19.09
C LYS A 212 -20.60 41.24 -19.73
N LEU A 213 -21.76 41.37 -20.35
CA LEU A 213 -22.23 42.64 -20.95
C LEU A 213 -22.40 43.73 -19.88
N VAL A 214 -22.82 43.40 -18.68
CA VAL A 214 -22.95 44.31 -17.54
C VAL A 214 -21.61 44.58 -16.82
N GLY A 215 -20.49 43.97 -17.28
CA GLY A 215 -19.15 44.21 -16.76
C GLY A 215 -18.73 43.31 -15.62
N ALA A 216 -19.32 42.12 -15.45
CA ALA A 216 -18.90 41.16 -14.46
C ALA A 216 -17.45 40.68 -14.68
N THR A 217 -16.65 40.64 -13.62
CA THR A 217 -15.27 40.16 -13.69
C THR A 217 -15.22 38.63 -13.97
N ASN A 218 -14.16 38.19 -14.63
CA ASN A 218 -13.97 36.77 -14.92
C ASN A 218 -14.00 35.89 -13.65
N TRP A 219 -13.53 36.40 -12.52
CA TRP A 219 -13.57 35.68 -11.24
C TRP A 219 -15.01 35.51 -10.72
N PHE A 220 -15.84 36.53 -10.88
CA PHE A 220 -17.24 36.46 -10.48
C PHE A 220 -18.01 35.42 -11.28
N VAL A 221 -17.73 35.30 -12.58
CA VAL A 221 -18.34 34.29 -13.45
C VAL A 221 -17.80 32.87 -13.17
N ARG A 222 -16.51 32.73 -12.84
CA ARG A 222 -15.86 31.45 -12.62
C ARG A 222 -16.14 30.86 -11.24
N GLY A 223 -16.35 31.70 -10.23
CA GLY A 223 -16.49 31.31 -8.83
C GLY A 223 -17.53 30.21 -8.57
N PRO A 224 -18.78 30.37 -9.05
CA PRO A 224 -19.83 29.37 -8.87
C PRO A 224 -19.46 27.98 -9.41
N PHE A 225 -18.87 27.90 -10.59
CA PHE A 225 -18.45 26.63 -11.23
C PHE A 225 -17.26 25.98 -10.52
N MET A 226 -16.34 26.78 -9.97
CA MET A 226 -15.27 26.25 -9.13
C MET A 226 -15.82 25.66 -7.84
N LEU A 227 -16.79 26.32 -7.21
CA LEU A 227 -17.47 25.80 -6.02
C LEU A 227 -18.28 24.53 -6.34
N GLU A 228 -18.95 24.49 -7.49
CA GLU A 228 -19.68 23.28 -7.93
C GLU A 228 -18.74 22.09 -8.04
N GLY A 229 -17.57 22.22 -8.69
CA GLY A 229 -16.57 21.15 -8.79
C GLY A 229 -16.00 20.75 -7.43
N LEU A 230 -15.70 21.72 -6.56
CA LEU A 230 -15.25 21.46 -5.19
C LEU A 230 -16.30 20.69 -4.37
N LEU A 231 -17.58 21.07 -4.48
CA LEU A 231 -18.68 20.40 -3.79
C LEU A 231 -18.87 18.96 -4.31
N GLN A 232 -18.82 18.75 -5.62
CA GLN A 232 -18.88 17.39 -6.19
C GLN A 232 -17.73 16.51 -5.69
N GLY A 233 -16.50 17.04 -5.68
CA GLY A 233 -15.33 16.35 -5.17
C GLY A 233 -15.42 16.03 -3.68
N LEU A 234 -15.87 17.00 -2.88
CA LEU A 234 -16.04 16.85 -1.43
C LEU A 234 -17.14 15.84 -1.09
N VAL A 235 -18.31 15.97 -1.68
CA VAL A 235 -19.46 15.08 -1.41
C VAL A 235 -19.10 13.65 -1.84
N GLY A 236 -18.51 13.47 -3.03
CA GLY A 236 -18.06 12.16 -3.49
C GLY A 236 -17.04 11.52 -2.55
N ALA A 237 -16.05 12.30 -2.08
CA ALA A 237 -15.06 11.81 -1.13
C ALA A 237 -15.67 11.45 0.24
N LEU A 238 -16.57 12.28 0.78
CA LEU A 238 -17.26 12.00 2.05
C LEU A 238 -18.10 10.72 1.96
N MET A 239 -18.87 10.55 0.88
CA MET A 239 -19.64 9.33 0.66
C MET A 239 -18.72 8.10 0.52
N ALA A 240 -17.59 8.22 -0.17
CA ALA A 240 -16.60 7.16 -0.28
C ALA A 240 -16.02 6.78 1.09
N VAL A 241 -15.70 7.75 1.94
CA VAL A 241 -15.24 7.51 3.32
C VAL A 241 -16.31 6.77 4.12
N ILE A 242 -17.58 7.16 4.01
CA ILE A 242 -18.71 6.47 4.70
C ILE A 242 -18.79 5.01 4.22
N LEU A 243 -18.72 4.76 2.91
CA LEU A 243 -18.73 3.40 2.38
C LEU A 243 -17.53 2.57 2.86
N LEU A 244 -16.35 3.19 2.98
CA LEU A 244 -15.16 2.52 3.52
C LEU A 244 -15.30 2.20 5.01
N ILE A 245 -15.96 3.08 5.79
CA ILE A 245 -16.29 2.79 7.20
C ILE A 245 -17.22 1.59 7.28
N LEU A 246 -18.29 1.57 6.49
CA LEU A 246 -19.23 0.45 6.43
C LEU A 246 -18.53 -0.84 6.01
N GLY A 247 -17.68 -0.78 4.99
CA GLY A 247 -16.87 -1.92 4.56
C GLY A 247 -15.94 -2.42 5.68
N LYS A 248 -15.27 -1.51 6.40
CA LYS A 248 -14.40 -1.86 7.53
C LYS A 248 -15.17 -2.51 8.66
N THR A 249 -16.33 -1.98 9.03
CA THR A 249 -17.10 -2.47 10.20
C THR A 249 -17.86 -3.77 9.91
N VAL A 250 -18.29 -3.98 8.66
CA VAL A 250 -19.10 -5.14 8.28
C VAL A 250 -18.24 -6.24 7.66
N ALA A 251 -17.42 -5.92 6.66
CA ALA A 251 -16.69 -6.94 5.89
C ALA A 251 -15.42 -7.43 6.60
N LEU A 252 -14.67 -6.55 7.25
CA LEU A 252 -13.38 -6.89 7.84
C LEU A 252 -13.45 -7.96 8.94
N PRO A 253 -14.42 -7.97 9.88
CA PRO A 253 -14.54 -9.03 10.88
C PRO A 253 -14.77 -10.41 10.26
N HIS A 254 -15.58 -10.50 9.19
CA HIS A 254 -15.88 -11.75 8.50
C HIS A 254 -14.69 -12.31 7.70
N VAL A 255 -13.84 -11.43 7.19
CA VAL A 255 -12.65 -11.83 6.43
C VAL A 255 -11.50 -12.22 7.36
N LEU A 256 -11.28 -11.46 8.44
CA LEU A 256 -10.15 -11.69 9.36
C LEU A 256 -10.31 -12.92 10.23
N THR A 257 -11.52 -13.36 10.56
CA THR A 257 -11.75 -14.61 11.30
C THR A 257 -11.20 -15.83 10.57
N ASN A 258 -11.07 -15.78 9.26
CA ASN A 258 -10.56 -16.86 8.43
C ASN A 258 -9.09 -16.72 8.03
N LEU A 259 -8.49 -15.54 8.27
CA LEU A 259 -7.09 -15.29 7.96
C LEU A 259 -6.28 -15.29 9.26
N HIS A 260 -5.56 -16.38 9.53
CA HIS A 260 -4.56 -16.48 10.61
C HIS A 260 -3.33 -15.62 10.28
N GLY A 261 -3.54 -14.36 9.94
CA GLY A 261 -2.49 -13.38 9.67
C GLY A 261 -2.01 -12.79 10.99
N GLY A 262 -0.70 -12.85 11.23
CA GLY A 262 -0.09 -12.32 12.44
C GLY A 262 -0.47 -10.86 12.71
N SER A 263 -0.57 -10.52 13.97
CA SER A 263 -0.99 -9.23 14.53
C SER A 263 -0.14 -8.00 14.13
N ASP A 264 0.97 -8.22 13.42
CA ASP A 264 1.98 -7.19 13.16
C ASP A 264 1.88 -6.52 11.77
N VAL A 265 0.85 -6.87 10.99
CA VAL A 265 0.63 -6.27 9.65
C VAL A 265 -0.45 -5.20 9.75
N HIS A 266 -0.07 -3.97 9.53
CA HIS A 266 -0.95 -2.82 9.66
C HIS A 266 -1.12 -2.12 8.31
N ALA A 267 -2.37 -1.88 7.92
CA ALA A 267 -2.67 -0.92 6.88
C ALA A 267 -2.50 0.52 7.40
N LEU A 268 -2.49 1.49 6.50
CA LEU A 268 -2.50 2.91 6.86
C LEU A 268 -3.64 3.19 7.86
N PRO A 269 -3.41 3.99 8.92
CA PRO A 269 -4.48 4.37 9.84
C PRO A 269 -5.69 4.93 9.08
N PHE A 270 -6.88 4.43 9.38
CA PHE A 270 -8.10 4.79 8.65
C PHE A 270 -8.33 6.30 8.58
N ALA A 271 -8.05 7.02 9.68
CA ALA A 271 -8.19 8.47 9.73
C ALA A 271 -7.30 9.17 8.71
N LEU A 272 -6.07 8.69 8.50
CA LEU A 272 -5.15 9.25 7.52
C LEU A 272 -5.62 8.94 6.08
N ASN A 273 -6.12 7.74 5.83
CA ASN A 273 -6.71 7.39 4.53
C ASN A 273 -7.94 8.26 4.23
N ALA A 274 -8.84 8.44 5.19
CA ALA A 274 -10.00 9.32 5.06
C ALA A 274 -9.58 10.78 4.76
N LEU A 275 -8.58 11.30 5.47
CA LEU A 275 -8.04 12.64 5.23
C LEU A 275 -7.47 12.77 3.82
N LEU A 276 -6.68 11.78 3.38
CA LEU A 276 -6.12 11.75 2.02
C LEU A 276 -7.23 11.75 0.96
N LEU A 277 -8.31 11.01 1.16
CA LEU A 277 -9.44 10.98 0.24
C LEU A 277 -10.16 12.32 0.16
N ILE A 278 -10.39 12.98 1.29
CA ILE A 278 -11.04 14.31 1.34
C ILE A 278 -10.17 15.34 0.61
N VAL A 279 -8.86 15.35 0.90
CA VAL A 279 -7.91 16.25 0.22
C VAL A 279 -7.85 15.95 -1.28
N ALA A 280 -7.78 14.68 -1.66
CA ALA A 280 -7.78 14.26 -3.06
C ALA A 280 -9.09 14.67 -3.77
N GLY A 281 -10.25 14.47 -3.14
CA GLY A 281 -11.54 14.88 -3.69
C GLY A 281 -11.62 16.38 -3.92
N LEU A 282 -11.15 17.19 -2.98
CA LEU A 282 -11.07 18.65 -3.12
C LEU A 282 -10.12 19.07 -4.26
N LEU A 283 -8.93 18.45 -4.33
CA LEU A 283 -7.96 18.73 -5.38
C LEU A 283 -8.49 18.34 -6.76
N LEU A 284 -9.15 17.20 -6.89
CA LEU A 284 -9.77 16.77 -8.14
C LEU A 284 -10.92 17.68 -8.56
N GLY A 285 -11.76 18.09 -7.60
CA GLY A 285 -12.82 19.06 -7.83
C GLY A 285 -12.27 20.40 -8.32
N ALA A 286 -11.22 20.91 -7.67
CA ALA A 286 -10.55 22.14 -8.08
C ALA A 286 -9.86 22.01 -9.44
N ALA A 287 -9.15 20.90 -9.69
CA ALA A 287 -8.46 20.65 -10.95
C ALA A 287 -9.42 20.49 -12.13
N GLY A 288 -10.48 19.68 -11.97
CA GLY A 288 -11.49 19.46 -13.01
C GLY A 288 -12.23 20.74 -13.39
N SER A 289 -12.66 21.52 -12.39
CA SER A 289 -13.30 22.83 -12.64
C SER A 289 -12.31 23.83 -13.22
N GLY A 290 -11.10 23.93 -12.68
CA GLY A 290 -10.08 24.87 -13.13
C GLY A 290 -9.62 24.64 -14.58
N LEU A 291 -9.40 23.38 -14.98
CA LEU A 291 -9.05 23.02 -16.36
C LEU A 291 -10.14 23.43 -17.35
N THR A 292 -11.41 23.15 -17.01
CA THR A 292 -12.55 23.48 -17.86
C THR A 292 -12.72 25.00 -18.02
N LEU A 293 -12.65 25.72 -16.90
CA LEU A 293 -12.82 27.19 -16.91
C LEU A 293 -11.70 27.88 -17.68
N ARG A 294 -10.47 27.40 -17.61
CA ARG A 294 -9.33 27.97 -18.34
C ARG A 294 -9.48 27.80 -19.84
N ARG A 295 -10.08 26.69 -20.30
CA ARG A 295 -10.22 26.34 -21.71
C ARG A 295 -11.47 26.96 -22.35
N PHE A 296 -12.59 27.09 -21.63
CA PHE A 296 -13.90 27.45 -22.18
C PHE A 296 -14.36 28.91 -21.87
N LEU A 297 -13.69 29.58 -20.93
CA LEU A 297 -13.96 31.00 -20.63
C LEU A 297 -12.84 31.94 -21.11
N GLN A 298 -12.05 31.52 -22.10
CA GLN A 298 -11.19 32.42 -22.89
C GLN A 298 -12.05 33.02 -24.00
N VAL A 299 -12.83 34.03 -23.65
CA VAL A 299 -13.41 35.02 -24.57
C VAL A 299 -13.13 36.39 -24.00
#